data_315fbafaafe04b8190c29461489d581f
#
_entry.id   315fbafaafe04b8190c29461489d581f
#
_cell.length_a   1.000
_cell.length_b   1.000
_cell.length_c   1.000
_cell.angle_alpha   90.00
_cell.angle_beta   90.00
_cell.angle_gamma   90.00
#
_symmetry.space_group_name_H-M   'P 1'
#
loop_
_entity.id
_entity.type
_entity.pdbx_description
1 polymer ?
#
loop_
_entity_poly.entity_id
_entity_poly.type
_entity_poly.pdbx_seq_one_letter_code
_entity_poly.pdbx_strand_id
1 'polypeptide(L)'
;MKLSMKDQVKLDEFYGYCLKNRFFNLGYPESADIDYSVLEKFWNINFNNCGDWAEYCNFKLNTFEFEKDVMEYFYDLFKISKEDAWGYVTNGGTEGNMFGIWLARETFPNSTLFYSKEAHYSAAKIVTLLRMKSCVVERQKDGVVDYEDLINKILQSGEKHPIILANLGSTVHGAIDDISKIQKLMSEAGFKREDYYIHGDAALSGMILPFVDDPQPHTFSDGLDSIGVSGHKMLASPIPCGIAIGRKKLVDNITVEVDYIAAHDKTITGSRNGHTPLVLWTAIKGHTFDDFKARIDRCLSMADYVVNRIRSAGYNAWKHKNSITVVVPRP
;
A
#
# COMPACT_ATOMS: atom_id res chain seq x y z
N MET A 1 -15.30 33.63 -7.47
CA MET A 1 -14.53 34.13 -6.30
C MET A 1 -13.27 34.82 -6.85
N LYS A 2 -12.95 36.04 -6.42
CA LYS A 2 -11.68 36.68 -6.79
C LYS A 2 -10.84 36.79 -5.52
N LEU A 3 -9.65 36.21 -5.54
CA LEU A 3 -8.66 36.40 -4.49
C LEU A 3 -8.19 37.86 -4.47
N SER A 4 -7.80 38.37 -3.31
CA SER A 4 -7.12 39.65 -3.24
C SER A 4 -5.76 39.57 -3.94
N MET A 5 -5.21 40.74 -4.36
CA MET A 5 -3.86 40.77 -4.96
C MET A 5 -2.80 40.17 -4.02
N LYS A 6 -2.90 40.43 -2.72
CA LYS A 6 -1.99 39.86 -1.71
C LYS A 6 -2.07 38.33 -1.68
N ASP A 7 -3.29 37.75 -1.78
CA ASP A 7 -3.47 36.31 -1.74
C ASP A 7 -2.97 35.65 -3.03
N GLN A 8 -3.17 36.34 -4.19
CA GLN A 8 -2.64 35.87 -5.47
C GLN A 8 -1.10 35.82 -5.43
N VAL A 9 -0.45 36.89 -4.98
CA VAL A 9 1.03 36.93 -4.82
C VAL A 9 1.51 35.80 -3.92
N LYS A 10 0.82 35.53 -2.81
CA LYS A 10 1.17 34.40 -1.91
C LYS A 10 1.11 33.04 -2.62
N LEU A 11 0.12 32.81 -3.47
CA LEU A 11 0.02 31.58 -4.27
C LEU A 11 1.15 31.47 -5.28
N ASP A 12 1.46 32.56 -5.99
CA ASP A 12 2.50 32.60 -7.01
C ASP A 12 3.89 32.37 -6.40
N GLU A 13 4.17 32.99 -5.24
CA GLU A 13 5.40 32.76 -4.47
C GLU A 13 5.51 31.30 -4.02
N PHE A 14 4.43 30.72 -3.52
CA PHE A 14 4.39 29.31 -3.11
C PHE A 14 4.59 28.37 -4.30
N TYR A 15 3.99 28.67 -5.44
CA TYR A 15 4.20 27.91 -6.67
C TYR A 15 5.67 27.91 -7.10
N GLY A 16 6.31 29.10 -7.09
CA GLY A 16 7.74 29.23 -7.38
C GLY A 16 8.62 28.43 -6.39
N TYR A 17 8.27 28.44 -5.09
CA TYR A 17 8.90 27.60 -4.09
C TYR A 17 8.76 26.10 -4.41
N CYS A 18 7.58 25.64 -4.78
CA CYS A 18 7.35 24.24 -5.14
C CYS A 18 8.17 23.80 -6.36
N LEU A 19 8.19 24.61 -7.42
CA LEU A 19 8.98 24.33 -8.63
C LEU A 19 10.48 24.20 -8.31
N LYS A 20 11.01 25.09 -7.48
CA LYS A 20 12.42 25.05 -7.06
C LYS A 20 12.72 23.79 -6.24
N ASN A 21 11.88 23.46 -5.27
CA ASN A 21 12.13 22.33 -4.36
C ASN A 21 11.89 20.98 -4.99
N ARG A 22 11.06 20.89 -6.04
CA ARG A 22 10.85 19.65 -6.80
C ARG A 22 12.16 19.03 -7.31
N PHE A 23 13.15 19.87 -7.69
CA PHE A 23 14.46 19.40 -8.13
C PHE A 23 15.32 18.81 -7.01
N PHE A 24 15.05 19.15 -5.75
CA PHE A 24 15.81 18.69 -4.59
C PHE A 24 15.08 17.60 -3.81
N ASN A 25 13.94 17.13 -4.31
CA ASN A 25 13.17 16.06 -3.67
C ASN A 25 13.77 14.69 -4.03
N LEU A 26 14.98 14.44 -3.53
CA LEU A 26 15.69 13.16 -3.66
C LEU A 26 15.44 12.31 -2.41
N GLY A 27 15.29 11.00 -2.60
CA GLY A 27 15.17 10.06 -1.50
C GLY A 27 13.74 9.82 -1.01
N TYR A 28 12.73 10.49 -1.57
CA TYR A 28 11.33 10.14 -1.37
C TYR A 28 10.84 9.27 -2.53
N PRO A 29 10.04 8.22 -2.26
CA PRO A 29 9.54 7.32 -3.30
C PRO A 29 8.35 7.92 -4.06
N GLU A 30 8.40 9.20 -4.38
CA GLU A 30 7.36 9.93 -5.10
C GLU A 30 7.79 10.11 -6.55
N SER A 31 7.02 9.57 -7.45
CA SER A 31 7.21 9.76 -8.88
C SER A 31 6.59 11.07 -9.35
N ALA A 32 7.11 11.66 -10.43
CA ALA A 32 6.62 12.94 -10.94
C ALA A 32 6.56 12.98 -12.47
N ASP A 33 6.55 11.81 -13.10
CA ASP A 33 6.69 11.63 -14.56
C ASP A 33 5.38 11.19 -15.25
N ILE A 34 4.25 11.19 -14.52
CA ILE A 34 2.91 10.97 -15.08
C ILE A 34 2.18 12.32 -15.19
N ASP A 35 1.68 12.64 -16.38
CA ASP A 35 0.88 13.82 -16.63
C ASP A 35 -0.60 13.54 -16.38
N TYR A 36 -1.20 14.30 -15.47
CA TYR A 36 -2.61 14.23 -15.10
C TYR A 36 -3.43 15.43 -15.60
N SER A 37 -2.89 16.25 -16.50
CA SER A 37 -3.57 17.44 -17.01
C SER A 37 -4.92 17.15 -17.68
N VAL A 38 -5.09 15.96 -18.25
CA VAL A 38 -6.36 15.47 -18.82
C VAL A 38 -7.52 15.51 -17.79
N LEU A 39 -7.21 15.52 -16.50
CA LEU A 39 -8.19 15.54 -15.41
C LEU A 39 -8.57 16.96 -14.95
N GLU A 40 -7.95 18.02 -15.46
CA GLU A 40 -8.21 19.41 -15.03
C GLU A 40 -9.71 19.78 -15.12
N LYS A 41 -10.40 19.31 -16.14
CA LYS A 41 -11.83 19.55 -16.34
C LYS A 41 -12.73 19.01 -15.22
N PHE A 42 -12.24 18.10 -14.41
CA PHE A 42 -12.99 17.46 -13.31
C PHE A 42 -12.80 18.13 -11.95
N TRP A 43 -11.80 19.01 -11.77
CA TRP A 43 -11.47 19.58 -10.47
C TRP A 43 -12.59 20.38 -9.80
N ASN A 44 -13.52 20.92 -10.58
CA ASN A 44 -14.67 21.67 -10.06
C ASN A 44 -15.94 20.82 -9.86
N ILE A 45 -15.84 19.51 -10.05
CA ILE A 45 -16.96 18.58 -9.84
C ILE A 45 -16.80 17.92 -8.48
N ASN A 46 -17.83 18.00 -7.66
CA ASN A 46 -17.82 17.39 -6.33
C ASN A 46 -18.20 15.91 -6.42
N PHE A 47 -17.21 15.04 -6.63
CA PHE A 47 -17.39 13.60 -6.58
C PHE A 47 -17.30 13.07 -5.15
N ASN A 48 -18.22 12.16 -4.80
CA ASN A 48 -18.21 11.44 -3.54
C ASN A 48 -18.51 9.95 -3.77
N ASN A 49 -17.49 9.10 -3.55
CA ASN A 49 -17.66 7.66 -3.62
C ASN A 49 -18.11 7.15 -2.23
N CYS A 50 -19.43 7.09 -2.02
CA CYS A 50 -20.05 6.68 -0.76
C CYS A 50 -20.70 5.30 -0.94
N GLY A 51 -20.33 4.32 -0.10
CA GLY A 51 -20.81 2.95 -0.20
C GLY A 51 -19.98 2.05 -1.11
N ASP A 52 -20.52 0.88 -1.43
CA ASP A 52 -19.88 -0.14 -2.27
C ASP A 52 -20.00 0.22 -3.77
N TRP A 53 -18.86 0.34 -4.45
CA TRP A 53 -18.82 0.60 -5.90
C TRP A 53 -19.42 -0.52 -6.75
N ALA A 54 -19.58 -1.71 -6.21
CA ALA A 54 -20.17 -2.86 -6.90
C ALA A 54 -21.72 -2.85 -6.85
N GLU A 55 -22.32 -1.93 -6.09
CA GLU A 55 -23.76 -1.85 -5.86
C GLU A 55 -24.33 -0.51 -6.38
N TYR A 56 -25.65 -0.46 -6.53
CA TYR A 56 -26.35 0.79 -6.80
C TYR A 56 -26.27 1.71 -5.57
N CYS A 57 -25.96 2.98 -5.80
CA CYS A 57 -25.97 4.03 -4.78
C CYS A 57 -26.82 5.22 -5.24
N ASN A 58 -27.52 5.86 -4.31
CA ASN A 58 -28.30 7.07 -4.57
C ASN A 58 -27.45 8.28 -4.95
N PHE A 59 -26.15 8.28 -4.63
CA PHE A 59 -25.21 9.35 -4.99
C PHE A 59 -24.82 9.26 -6.46
N LYS A 60 -25.33 10.21 -7.29
CA LYS A 60 -25.12 10.21 -8.75
C LYS A 60 -23.74 10.71 -9.17
N LEU A 61 -23.14 11.64 -8.42
CA LEU A 61 -21.81 12.18 -8.70
C LEU A 61 -20.76 11.33 -7.98
N ASN A 62 -20.55 10.12 -8.47
CA ASN A 62 -19.49 9.22 -8.05
C ASN A 62 -18.63 8.79 -9.24
N THR A 63 -17.53 8.10 -8.97
CA THR A 63 -16.61 7.56 -9.96
C THR A 63 -16.45 6.05 -9.81
N PHE A 64 -17.51 5.37 -9.44
CA PHE A 64 -17.52 3.92 -9.17
C PHE A 64 -17.09 3.08 -10.37
N GLU A 65 -17.45 3.48 -11.58
CA GLU A 65 -17.01 2.81 -12.80
C GLU A 65 -15.47 2.79 -12.93
N PHE A 66 -14.85 3.94 -12.63
CA PHE A 66 -13.38 4.08 -12.64
C PHE A 66 -12.74 3.34 -11.46
N GLU A 67 -13.35 3.39 -10.28
CA GLU A 67 -12.87 2.66 -9.11
C GLU A 67 -12.90 1.15 -9.36
N LYS A 68 -13.96 0.64 -9.98
CA LYS A 68 -14.08 -0.75 -10.41
C LYS A 68 -12.93 -1.17 -11.32
N ASP A 69 -12.67 -0.40 -12.38
CA ASP A 69 -11.59 -0.69 -13.33
C ASP A 69 -10.22 -0.70 -12.63
N VAL A 70 -9.99 0.24 -11.69
CA VAL A 70 -8.77 0.28 -10.87
C VAL A 70 -8.66 -1.00 -10.03
N MET A 71 -9.72 -1.40 -9.35
CA MET A 71 -9.69 -2.59 -8.51
C MET A 71 -9.47 -3.86 -9.33
N GLU A 72 -10.14 -4.00 -10.48
CA GLU A 72 -9.96 -5.15 -11.37
C GLU A 72 -8.51 -5.26 -11.86
N TYR A 73 -7.88 -4.15 -12.24
CA TYR A 73 -6.46 -4.12 -12.60
C TYR A 73 -5.56 -4.66 -11.45
N PHE A 74 -5.81 -4.23 -10.23
CA PHE A 74 -5.01 -4.70 -9.10
C PHE A 74 -5.33 -6.14 -8.66
N TYR A 75 -6.55 -6.64 -8.90
CA TYR A 75 -6.88 -8.06 -8.69
C TYR A 75 -6.04 -8.94 -9.61
N ASP A 76 -5.96 -8.59 -10.89
CA ASP A 76 -5.12 -9.30 -11.86
C ASP A 76 -3.64 -9.21 -11.47
N LEU A 77 -3.17 -8.02 -11.09
CA LEU A 77 -1.78 -7.77 -10.70
C LEU A 77 -1.35 -8.60 -9.48
N PHE A 78 -2.24 -8.76 -8.49
CA PHE A 78 -1.99 -9.53 -7.27
C PHE A 78 -2.54 -10.96 -7.29
N LYS A 79 -2.96 -11.46 -8.46
CA LYS A 79 -3.37 -12.85 -8.70
C LYS A 79 -4.48 -13.33 -7.75
N ILE A 80 -5.57 -12.58 -7.70
CA ILE A 80 -6.80 -12.97 -7.02
C ILE A 80 -7.98 -12.84 -7.99
N SER A 81 -8.90 -13.81 -7.97
CA SER A 81 -10.09 -13.74 -8.84
C SER A 81 -11.03 -12.61 -8.40
N LYS A 82 -11.79 -12.07 -9.35
CA LYS A 82 -12.77 -11.00 -9.07
C LYS A 82 -13.88 -11.45 -8.12
N GLU A 83 -14.19 -12.75 -8.17
CA GLU A 83 -15.20 -13.40 -7.32
C GLU A 83 -14.72 -13.52 -5.87
N ASP A 84 -13.41 -13.71 -5.67
CA ASP A 84 -12.78 -13.90 -4.36
C ASP A 84 -12.21 -12.61 -3.76
N ALA A 85 -12.24 -11.51 -4.49
CA ALA A 85 -11.68 -10.23 -4.09
C ALA A 85 -12.75 -9.17 -3.80
N TRP A 86 -12.46 -8.32 -2.84
CA TRP A 86 -13.08 -7.00 -2.73
C TRP A 86 -12.05 -6.00 -2.23
N GLY A 87 -12.17 -4.78 -2.70
CA GLY A 87 -11.27 -3.70 -2.32
C GLY A 87 -11.77 -2.36 -2.76
N TYR A 88 -11.06 -1.29 -2.41
CA TYR A 88 -11.44 0.07 -2.74
C TYR A 88 -10.25 1.01 -2.80
N VAL A 89 -10.46 2.20 -3.40
CA VAL A 89 -9.46 3.27 -3.43
C VAL A 89 -9.49 4.04 -2.12
N THR A 90 -8.34 4.04 -1.42
CA THR A 90 -8.13 4.62 -0.08
C THR A 90 -7.49 6.00 -0.15
N ASN A 91 -7.44 6.72 1.00
CA ASN A 91 -6.71 7.98 1.14
C ASN A 91 -5.19 7.79 1.34
N GLY A 92 -4.69 6.58 1.19
CA GLY A 92 -3.25 6.25 1.26
C GLY A 92 -2.95 4.91 1.92
N GLY A 93 -1.67 4.52 1.93
CA GLY A 93 -1.23 3.23 2.45
C GLY A 93 -1.59 2.98 3.92
N THR A 94 -1.63 4.02 4.76
CA THR A 94 -2.04 3.86 6.17
C THR A 94 -3.50 3.38 6.30
N GLU A 95 -4.40 3.92 5.47
CA GLU A 95 -5.79 3.45 5.45
C GLU A 95 -5.88 2.03 4.88
N GLY A 96 -5.09 1.72 3.83
CA GLY A 96 -5.02 0.37 3.28
C GLY A 96 -4.55 -0.67 4.30
N ASN A 97 -3.50 -0.35 5.06
CA ASN A 97 -3.02 -1.21 6.14
C ASN A 97 -4.04 -1.31 7.28
N MET A 98 -4.70 -0.19 7.63
CA MET A 98 -5.73 -0.19 8.66
C MET A 98 -6.93 -1.06 8.26
N PHE A 99 -7.34 -1.00 7.01
CA PHE A 99 -8.39 -1.87 6.46
C PHE A 99 -8.01 -3.35 6.58
N GLY A 100 -6.82 -3.75 6.12
CA GLY A 100 -6.38 -5.13 6.19
C GLY A 100 -6.26 -5.66 7.62
N ILE A 101 -5.78 -4.84 8.54
CA ILE A 101 -5.66 -5.22 9.97
C ILE A 101 -7.04 -5.22 10.64
N TRP A 102 -7.96 -4.35 10.25
CA TRP A 102 -9.34 -4.39 10.70
C TRP A 102 -10.04 -5.69 10.28
N LEU A 103 -9.90 -6.10 9.00
CA LEU A 103 -10.39 -7.40 8.52
C LEU A 103 -9.83 -8.55 9.37
N ALA A 104 -8.55 -8.52 9.67
CA ALA A 104 -7.89 -9.54 10.48
C ALA A 104 -8.48 -9.59 11.90
N ARG A 105 -8.71 -8.43 12.53
CA ARG A 105 -9.30 -8.33 13.86
C ARG A 105 -10.74 -8.87 13.89
N GLU A 106 -11.56 -8.56 12.88
CA GLU A 106 -12.94 -9.06 12.82
C GLU A 106 -12.99 -10.56 12.48
N THR A 107 -11.98 -11.06 11.75
CA THR A 107 -11.84 -12.50 11.49
C THR A 107 -11.38 -13.26 12.73
N PHE A 108 -10.43 -12.71 13.47
CA PHE A 108 -9.85 -13.30 14.68
C PHE A 108 -9.92 -12.31 15.87
N PRO A 109 -11.09 -12.17 16.51
CA PRO A 109 -11.25 -11.25 17.63
C PRO A 109 -10.28 -11.55 18.77
N ASN A 110 -9.72 -10.47 19.37
CA ASN A 110 -8.75 -10.51 20.48
C ASN A 110 -7.36 -11.07 20.12
N SER A 111 -7.09 -11.40 18.88
CA SER A 111 -5.79 -11.88 18.43
C SER A 111 -4.71 -10.79 18.45
N THR A 112 -3.46 -11.23 18.49
CA THR A 112 -2.29 -10.37 18.56
C THR A 112 -1.74 -10.09 17.17
N LEU A 113 -1.45 -8.80 16.87
CA LEU A 113 -0.73 -8.39 15.67
C LEU A 113 0.78 -8.50 15.89
N PHE A 114 1.45 -9.31 15.06
CA PHE A 114 2.91 -9.41 15.00
C PHE A 114 3.43 -8.59 13.82
N TYR A 115 4.34 -7.66 14.09
CA TYR A 115 4.94 -6.82 13.05
C TYR A 115 6.40 -6.52 13.37
N SER A 116 7.22 -6.40 12.33
CA SER A 116 8.65 -6.14 12.45
C SER A 116 8.94 -4.73 12.97
N LYS A 117 10.09 -4.54 13.62
CA LYS A 117 10.67 -3.21 13.91
C LYS A 117 10.87 -2.33 12.67
N GLU A 118 10.92 -2.94 11.48
CA GLU A 118 10.98 -2.25 10.18
C GLU A 118 9.62 -1.80 9.66
N ALA A 119 8.52 -2.25 10.26
CA ALA A 119 7.19 -1.84 9.83
C ALA A 119 7.04 -0.31 9.87
N HIS A 120 6.32 0.22 8.92
CA HIS A 120 6.01 1.64 8.89
C HIS A 120 5.36 2.07 10.22
N TYR A 121 5.69 3.28 10.71
CA TYR A 121 5.18 3.78 11.98
C TYR A 121 3.64 3.74 12.12
N SER A 122 2.91 3.66 11.00
CA SER A 122 1.46 3.49 11.00
C SER A 122 1.01 2.18 11.65
N ALA A 123 1.82 1.13 11.67
CA ALA A 123 1.45 -0.14 12.32
C ALA A 123 1.13 0.06 13.81
N ALA A 124 2.01 0.73 14.55
CA ALA A 124 1.76 1.04 15.97
C ALA A 124 0.56 1.96 16.17
N LYS A 125 0.34 2.92 15.26
CA LYS A 125 -0.84 3.80 15.27
C LYS A 125 -2.13 2.99 15.05
N ILE A 126 -2.15 2.07 14.09
CA ILE A 126 -3.29 1.20 13.79
C ILE A 126 -3.63 0.31 14.99
N VAL A 127 -2.61 -0.28 15.62
CA VAL A 127 -2.77 -1.06 16.87
C VAL A 127 -3.52 -0.25 17.93
N THR A 128 -3.10 1.01 18.13
CA THR A 128 -3.74 1.89 19.11
C THR A 128 -5.19 2.23 18.73
N LEU A 129 -5.43 2.58 17.47
CA LEU A 129 -6.76 2.95 16.95
C LEU A 129 -7.74 1.77 17.03
N LEU A 130 -7.29 0.59 16.66
CA LEU A 130 -8.11 -0.63 16.68
C LEU A 130 -8.13 -1.33 18.06
N ARG A 131 -7.41 -0.81 19.06
CA ARG A 131 -7.29 -1.38 20.40
C ARG A 131 -6.88 -2.84 20.42
N MET A 132 -5.93 -3.19 19.56
CA MET A 132 -5.43 -4.56 19.42
C MET A 132 -4.25 -4.82 20.36
N LYS A 133 -4.04 -6.08 20.70
CA LYS A 133 -2.76 -6.54 21.23
C LYS A 133 -1.73 -6.55 20.11
N SER A 134 -0.48 -6.31 20.44
CA SER A 134 0.59 -6.41 19.46
C SER A 134 1.90 -6.92 20.06
N CYS A 135 2.71 -7.53 19.21
CA CYS A 135 4.06 -7.96 19.53
C CYS A 135 5.02 -7.48 18.44
N VAL A 136 6.02 -6.71 18.84
CA VAL A 136 7.05 -6.22 17.93
C VAL A 136 8.11 -7.30 17.77
N VAL A 137 8.35 -7.68 16.51
CA VAL A 137 9.33 -8.71 16.11
C VAL A 137 10.65 -8.03 15.72
N GLU A 138 11.76 -8.65 16.05
CA GLU A 138 13.08 -8.18 15.63
C GLU A 138 13.24 -8.25 14.11
N ARG A 139 14.24 -7.54 13.62
CA ARG A 139 14.65 -7.55 12.22
C ARG A 139 16.06 -8.07 12.06
N GLN A 140 16.38 -8.63 10.92
CA GLN A 140 17.73 -8.93 10.48
C GLN A 140 18.51 -7.64 10.18
N LYS A 141 19.82 -7.74 9.98
CA LYS A 141 20.67 -6.56 9.69
C LYS A 141 20.28 -5.82 8.42
N ASP A 142 19.70 -6.51 7.47
CA ASP A 142 19.25 -6.00 6.19
C ASP A 142 17.79 -5.47 6.21
N GLY A 143 17.12 -5.55 7.37
CA GLY A 143 15.76 -5.02 7.56
C GLY A 143 14.65 -6.05 7.33
N VAL A 144 14.95 -7.25 6.81
CA VAL A 144 13.96 -8.34 6.70
C VAL A 144 13.55 -8.79 8.11
N VAL A 145 12.30 -9.21 8.27
CA VAL A 145 11.81 -9.75 9.54
C VAL A 145 12.71 -10.89 10.04
N ASP A 146 13.00 -10.91 11.33
CA ASP A 146 13.65 -12.06 11.94
C ASP A 146 12.62 -13.19 12.11
N TYR A 147 12.70 -14.17 11.21
CA TYR A 147 11.73 -15.26 11.15
C TYR A 147 11.76 -16.16 12.38
N GLU A 148 12.94 -16.36 12.97
CA GLU A 148 13.09 -17.15 14.20
C GLU A 148 12.43 -16.43 15.37
N ASP A 149 12.70 -15.13 15.54
CA ASP A 149 12.07 -14.30 16.55
C ASP A 149 10.54 -14.23 16.36
N LEU A 150 10.07 -14.13 15.10
CA LEU A 150 8.64 -14.14 14.79
C LEU A 150 7.96 -15.40 15.32
N ILE A 151 8.45 -16.58 14.94
CA ILE A 151 7.85 -17.85 15.34
C ILE A 151 7.97 -18.08 16.85
N ASN A 152 9.13 -17.78 17.44
CA ASN A 152 9.33 -17.91 18.87
C ASN A 152 8.34 -17.03 19.66
N LYS A 153 8.11 -15.79 19.25
CA LYS A 153 7.16 -14.89 19.89
C LYS A 153 5.71 -15.35 19.74
N ILE A 154 5.34 -15.86 18.56
CA ILE A 154 4.01 -16.46 18.35
C ILE A 154 3.79 -17.63 19.30
N LEU A 155 4.72 -18.57 19.36
CA LEU A 155 4.63 -19.75 20.24
C LEU A 155 4.61 -19.37 21.73
N GLN A 156 5.48 -18.46 22.15
CA GLN A 156 5.56 -17.99 23.53
C GLN A 156 4.32 -17.23 23.98
N SER A 157 3.66 -16.51 23.05
CA SER A 157 2.42 -15.78 23.35
C SER A 157 1.22 -16.70 23.61
N GLY A 158 1.29 -17.97 23.19
CA GLY A 158 0.15 -18.89 23.18
C GLY A 158 -0.98 -18.49 22.24
N GLU A 159 -0.70 -17.58 21.29
CA GLU A 159 -1.70 -17.08 20.32
C GLU A 159 -2.11 -18.22 19.38
N LYS A 160 -3.42 -18.42 19.25
CA LYS A 160 -3.97 -19.46 18.37
C LYS A 160 -4.22 -18.98 16.95
N HIS A 161 -4.47 -17.69 16.81
CA HIS A 161 -4.79 -17.05 15.54
C HIS A 161 -3.94 -15.78 15.33
N PRO A 162 -2.61 -15.92 15.16
CA PRO A 162 -1.73 -14.77 15.01
C PRO A 162 -2.03 -14.00 13.72
N ILE A 163 -2.02 -12.68 13.84
CA ILE A 163 -2.11 -11.76 12.71
C ILE A 163 -0.70 -11.26 12.41
N ILE A 164 -0.24 -11.41 11.18
CA ILE A 164 1.11 -11.06 10.76
C ILE A 164 1.05 -9.92 9.74
N LEU A 165 1.77 -8.83 10.01
CA LEU A 165 2.02 -7.77 9.02
C LEU A 165 3.38 -8.02 8.38
N ALA A 166 3.37 -8.38 7.11
CA ALA A 166 4.56 -8.58 6.29
C ALA A 166 4.89 -7.29 5.53
N ASN A 167 6.14 -6.82 5.61
CA ASN A 167 6.59 -5.66 4.84
C ASN A 167 6.96 -6.10 3.42
N LEU A 168 6.29 -5.56 2.44
CA LEU A 168 6.65 -5.71 1.02
C LEU A 168 7.28 -4.40 0.53
N GLY A 169 8.51 -4.16 1.01
CA GLY A 169 9.26 -2.94 0.78
C GLY A 169 9.22 -1.97 1.97
N SER A 170 10.02 -2.25 3.01
CA SER A 170 10.10 -1.40 4.20
C SER A 170 10.66 -0.02 3.89
N THR A 171 10.29 0.98 4.71
CA THR A 171 10.62 2.39 4.45
C THR A 171 12.13 2.68 4.48
N VAL A 172 12.87 2.07 5.41
CA VAL A 172 14.28 2.40 5.65
C VAL A 172 15.23 1.54 4.81
N HIS A 173 15.01 0.23 4.79
CA HIS A 173 15.89 -0.70 4.11
C HIS A 173 15.35 -1.19 2.76
N GLY A 174 14.07 -0.91 2.43
CA GLY A 174 13.42 -1.49 1.26
C GLY A 174 13.31 -3.01 1.33
N ALA A 175 13.32 -3.55 2.55
CA ALA A 175 13.27 -4.98 2.81
C ALA A 175 11.92 -5.58 2.42
N ILE A 176 11.96 -6.80 1.91
CA ILE A 176 10.77 -7.54 1.47
C ILE A 176 10.75 -8.86 2.24
N ASP A 177 9.73 -9.02 3.08
CA ASP A 177 9.54 -10.24 3.86
C ASP A 177 9.04 -11.38 2.95
N ASP A 178 9.60 -12.56 3.11
CA ASP A 178 9.22 -13.74 2.32
C ASP A 178 8.00 -14.43 2.93
N ILE A 179 6.85 -14.24 2.28
CA ILE A 179 5.55 -14.78 2.70
C ILE A 179 5.56 -16.32 2.68
N SER A 180 6.21 -16.92 1.69
CA SER A 180 6.28 -18.37 1.59
C SER A 180 7.11 -18.98 2.73
N LYS A 181 8.16 -18.28 3.14
CA LYS A 181 8.96 -18.69 4.32
C LYS A 181 8.16 -18.54 5.61
N ILE A 182 7.38 -17.46 5.76
CA ILE A 182 6.47 -17.30 6.90
C ILE A 182 5.50 -18.47 6.97
N GLN A 183 4.81 -18.81 5.87
CA GLN A 183 3.86 -19.93 5.84
C GLN A 183 4.51 -21.28 6.15
N LYS A 184 5.70 -21.53 5.60
CA LYS A 184 6.46 -22.75 5.89
C LYS A 184 6.74 -22.88 7.39
N LEU A 185 7.24 -21.83 8.00
CA LEU A 185 7.57 -21.85 9.45
C LEU A 185 6.31 -21.95 10.31
N MET A 186 5.19 -21.32 9.93
CA MET A 186 3.91 -21.47 10.61
C MET A 186 3.43 -22.93 10.54
N SER A 187 3.55 -23.57 9.37
CA SER A 187 3.21 -24.99 9.21
C SER A 187 4.11 -25.90 10.06
N GLU A 188 5.42 -25.64 10.09
CA GLU A 188 6.39 -26.38 10.94
C GLU A 188 6.10 -26.19 12.44
N ALA A 189 5.55 -25.04 12.82
CA ALA A 189 5.10 -24.73 14.19
C ALA A 189 3.70 -25.32 14.53
N GLY A 190 3.06 -26.04 13.59
CA GLY A 190 1.80 -26.75 13.79
C GLY A 190 0.53 -25.95 13.45
N PHE A 191 0.65 -24.73 12.88
CA PHE A 191 -0.49 -23.94 12.45
C PHE A 191 -0.95 -24.38 11.04
N LYS A 192 -2.25 -24.52 10.85
CA LYS A 192 -2.85 -24.64 9.52
C LYS A 192 -2.98 -23.27 8.89
N ARG A 193 -3.15 -23.22 7.54
CA ARG A 193 -3.28 -21.92 6.84
C ARG A 193 -4.49 -21.09 7.29
N GLU A 194 -5.55 -21.73 7.68
CA GLU A 194 -6.76 -21.09 8.21
C GLU A 194 -6.62 -20.54 9.64
N ASP A 195 -5.55 -20.89 10.36
CA ASP A 195 -5.35 -20.48 11.75
C ASP A 195 -4.74 -19.09 11.89
N TYR A 196 -4.22 -18.49 10.82
CA TYR A 196 -3.53 -17.20 10.88
C TYR A 196 -3.84 -16.30 9.69
N TYR A 197 -3.55 -15.01 9.86
CA TYR A 197 -3.79 -13.97 8.86
C TYR A 197 -2.49 -13.28 8.45
N ILE A 198 -2.29 -13.06 7.15
CA ILE A 198 -1.15 -12.30 6.62
C ILE A 198 -1.64 -11.08 5.86
N HIS A 199 -1.32 -9.89 6.38
CA HIS A 199 -1.49 -8.62 5.68
C HIS A 199 -0.17 -8.19 5.05
N GLY A 200 -0.18 -7.84 3.76
CA GLY A 200 0.96 -7.29 3.04
C GLY A 200 0.94 -5.76 3.04
N ASP A 201 1.89 -5.12 3.74
CA ASP A 201 2.17 -3.69 3.53
C ASP A 201 3.05 -3.53 2.29
N ALA A 202 2.39 -3.33 1.15
CA ALA A 202 3.03 -3.16 -0.14
C ALA A 202 3.03 -1.69 -0.60
N ALA A 203 3.00 -0.75 0.34
CA ALA A 203 2.85 0.68 0.06
C ALA A 203 3.81 1.20 -1.02
N LEU A 204 5.05 0.72 -1.07
CA LEU A 204 6.02 1.03 -2.12
C LEU A 204 6.11 -0.08 -3.16
N SER A 205 6.45 -1.30 -2.72
CA SER A 205 6.84 -2.37 -3.65
C SER A 205 5.65 -3.07 -4.31
N GLY A 206 4.41 -2.73 -3.94
CA GLY A 206 3.21 -3.18 -4.66
C GLY A 206 3.17 -2.76 -6.14
N MET A 207 3.87 -1.68 -6.49
CA MET A 207 4.07 -1.25 -7.89
C MET A 207 5.50 -1.46 -8.38
N ILE A 208 6.27 -2.33 -7.73
CA ILE A 208 7.62 -2.73 -8.15
C ILE A 208 7.66 -4.23 -8.41
N LEU A 209 7.28 -5.04 -7.43
CA LEU A 209 7.40 -6.51 -7.47
C LEU A 209 6.68 -7.17 -8.65
N PRO A 210 5.48 -6.72 -9.06
CA PRO A 210 4.81 -7.32 -10.23
C PRO A 210 5.56 -7.14 -11.56
N PHE A 211 6.50 -6.19 -11.63
CA PHE A 211 7.19 -5.80 -12.87
C PHE A 211 8.66 -6.23 -12.92
N VAL A 212 9.14 -7.02 -11.96
CA VAL A 212 10.49 -7.58 -11.96
C VAL A 212 10.46 -9.05 -12.38
N ASP A 213 11.58 -9.55 -12.93
CA ASP A 213 11.63 -10.91 -13.52
C ASP A 213 11.60 -12.04 -12.48
N ASP A 214 12.06 -11.79 -11.26
CA ASP A 214 12.14 -12.77 -10.16
C ASP A 214 11.74 -12.09 -8.85
N PRO A 215 10.42 -11.85 -8.67
CA PRO A 215 9.93 -11.20 -7.47
C PRO A 215 9.89 -12.14 -6.26
N GLN A 216 10.06 -11.58 -5.08
CA GLN A 216 9.70 -12.27 -3.85
C GLN A 216 8.18 -12.55 -3.85
N PRO A 217 7.71 -13.58 -3.10
CA PRO A 217 6.28 -13.85 -2.92
C PRO A 217 5.55 -12.61 -2.39
N HIS A 218 4.51 -12.16 -3.12
CA HIS A 218 3.84 -10.88 -2.81
C HIS A 218 2.35 -10.84 -3.21
N THR A 219 1.79 -11.98 -3.62
CA THR A 219 0.42 -12.04 -4.17
C THR A 219 -0.51 -12.85 -3.27
N PHE A 220 -1.81 -12.82 -3.59
CA PHE A 220 -2.78 -13.68 -2.92
C PHE A 220 -2.56 -15.17 -3.21
N SER A 221 -2.01 -15.49 -4.37
CA SER A 221 -1.59 -16.88 -4.68
C SER A 221 -0.41 -17.32 -3.82
N ASP A 222 0.41 -16.39 -3.34
CA ASP A 222 1.52 -16.65 -2.43
C ASP A 222 1.07 -16.70 -0.97
N GLY A 223 -0.20 -16.44 -0.67
CA GLY A 223 -0.79 -16.63 0.65
C GLY A 223 -1.13 -15.34 1.41
N LEU A 224 -1.30 -14.21 0.74
CA LEU A 224 -1.87 -13.02 1.40
C LEU A 224 -3.38 -13.19 1.65
N ASP A 225 -3.87 -12.57 2.73
CA ASP A 225 -5.30 -12.40 3.03
C ASP A 225 -5.77 -10.98 2.70
N SER A 226 -4.87 -10.00 2.78
CA SER A 226 -5.08 -8.62 2.35
C SER A 226 -3.79 -7.92 1.99
N ILE A 227 -3.90 -6.83 1.23
CA ILE A 227 -2.76 -6.02 0.80
C ILE A 227 -3.15 -4.55 0.74
N GLY A 228 -2.21 -3.65 1.08
CA GLY A 228 -2.32 -2.21 0.91
C GLY A 228 -1.21 -1.64 0.03
N VAL A 229 -1.55 -0.79 -0.94
CA VAL A 229 -0.60 -0.14 -1.86
C VAL A 229 -0.81 1.37 -1.86
N SER A 230 0.26 2.16 -1.93
CA SER A 230 0.16 3.62 -2.06
C SER A 230 0.16 4.06 -3.53
N GLY A 231 -0.85 4.83 -3.93
CA GLY A 231 -0.96 5.37 -5.29
C GLY A 231 -0.14 6.64 -5.52
N HIS A 232 0.19 7.37 -4.46
CA HIS A 232 1.00 8.60 -4.55
C HIS A 232 2.52 8.35 -4.57
N LYS A 233 2.96 7.08 -4.53
CA LYS A 233 4.37 6.71 -4.67
C LYS A 233 4.69 6.44 -6.15
N MET A 234 4.70 5.19 -6.57
CA MET A 234 5.10 4.79 -7.92
C MET A 234 4.10 5.19 -9.01
N LEU A 235 2.83 5.41 -8.69
CA LEU A 235 1.82 5.89 -9.65
C LEU A 235 1.74 7.43 -9.71
N ALA A 236 2.62 8.14 -9.00
CA ALA A 236 2.76 9.60 -9.09
C ALA A 236 1.48 10.41 -8.83
N SER A 237 0.49 9.86 -8.12
CA SER A 237 -0.73 10.60 -7.83
C SER A 237 -0.42 11.93 -7.12
N PRO A 238 -0.92 13.07 -7.62
CA PRO A 238 -0.72 14.37 -6.97
C PRO A 238 -1.55 14.51 -5.68
N ILE A 239 -2.46 13.59 -5.43
CA ILE A 239 -3.29 13.52 -4.23
C ILE A 239 -2.92 12.24 -3.48
N PRO A 240 -2.62 12.29 -2.18
CA PRO A 240 -2.41 11.08 -1.41
C PRO A 240 -3.58 10.10 -1.58
N CYS A 241 -3.27 8.89 -2.05
CA CYS A 241 -4.23 7.82 -2.25
C CYS A 241 -3.54 6.47 -2.24
N GLY A 242 -4.32 5.40 -2.29
CA GLY A 242 -3.86 4.04 -2.38
C GLY A 242 -4.99 3.11 -2.73
N ILE A 243 -4.74 1.82 -2.65
CA ILE A 243 -5.75 0.78 -2.71
C ILE A 243 -5.62 -0.17 -1.53
N ALA A 244 -6.72 -0.76 -1.15
CA ALA A 244 -6.78 -1.88 -0.23
C ALA A 244 -7.57 -3.01 -0.86
N ILE A 245 -7.06 -4.24 -0.73
CA ILE A 245 -7.73 -5.45 -1.21
C ILE A 245 -7.73 -6.47 -0.08
N GLY A 246 -8.86 -7.13 0.13
CA GLY A 246 -9.01 -8.28 1.00
C GLY A 246 -9.72 -9.43 0.27
N ARG A 247 -9.59 -10.64 0.81
CA ARG A 247 -10.41 -11.77 0.35
C ARG A 247 -11.87 -11.47 0.67
N LYS A 248 -12.75 -11.56 -0.32
CA LYS A 248 -14.17 -11.19 -0.21
C LYS A 248 -14.85 -11.82 1.01
N LYS A 249 -14.62 -13.13 1.23
CA LYS A 249 -15.18 -13.85 2.39
C LYS A 249 -14.84 -13.22 3.76
N LEU A 250 -13.72 -12.50 3.84
CA LEU A 250 -13.30 -11.80 5.06
C LEU A 250 -13.93 -10.40 5.13
N VAL A 251 -14.07 -9.76 3.97
CA VAL A 251 -14.71 -8.44 3.85
C VAL A 251 -16.20 -8.50 4.21
N ASP A 252 -16.87 -9.61 3.90
CA ASP A 252 -18.28 -9.80 4.23
C ASP A 252 -18.54 -9.71 5.76
N ASN A 253 -17.52 -9.99 6.60
CA ASN A 253 -17.63 -9.87 8.07
C ASN A 253 -17.73 -8.41 8.57
N ILE A 254 -17.34 -7.42 7.77
CA ILE A 254 -17.35 -5.98 8.12
C ILE A 254 -18.43 -5.19 7.38
N THR A 255 -19.24 -5.87 6.56
CA THR A 255 -20.26 -5.23 5.73
C THR A 255 -21.39 -4.68 6.59
N VAL A 256 -21.74 -3.41 6.38
CA VAL A 256 -22.85 -2.72 7.06
C VAL A 256 -23.84 -2.20 6.02
N GLU A 257 -25.12 -2.50 6.21
CA GLU A 257 -26.20 -1.92 5.39
C GLU A 257 -26.47 -0.48 5.83
N VAL A 258 -26.57 0.44 4.86
CA VAL A 258 -26.77 1.87 5.12
C VAL A 258 -27.99 2.37 4.34
N ASP A 259 -29.12 2.48 5.02
CA ASP A 259 -30.43 2.77 4.42
C ASP A 259 -30.45 4.04 3.57
N TYR A 260 -29.89 5.15 4.04
CA TYR A 260 -30.00 6.45 3.38
C TYR A 260 -29.21 6.56 2.07
N ILE A 261 -28.18 5.72 1.86
CA ILE A 261 -27.44 5.63 0.59
C ILE A 261 -27.97 4.49 -0.28
N ALA A 262 -28.83 3.64 0.25
CA ALA A 262 -29.38 2.42 -0.38
C ALA A 262 -28.26 1.48 -0.89
N ALA A 263 -27.20 1.32 -0.10
CA ALA A 263 -26.06 0.45 -0.41
C ALA A 263 -25.39 -0.04 0.87
N HIS A 264 -24.56 -1.06 0.74
CA HIS A 264 -23.66 -1.48 1.81
C HIS A 264 -22.43 -0.57 1.89
N ASP A 265 -21.83 -0.50 3.07
CA ASP A 265 -20.50 0.09 3.28
C ASP A 265 -19.57 -0.97 3.89
N LYS A 266 -18.37 -1.04 3.35
CA LYS A 266 -17.29 -1.96 3.73
C LYS A 266 -15.97 -1.21 3.90
N THR A 267 -16.02 0.12 3.94
CA THR A 267 -14.85 1.00 3.92
C THR A 267 -14.57 1.59 5.30
N ILE A 268 -13.35 2.10 5.50
CA ILE A 268 -12.98 2.78 6.76
C ILE A 268 -13.70 4.14 6.88
N THR A 269 -13.89 4.83 5.73
CA THR A 269 -14.48 6.18 5.69
C THR A 269 -15.78 6.15 4.88
N GLY A 270 -16.85 6.71 5.38
CA GLY A 270 -18.15 6.73 4.68
C GLY A 270 -18.09 7.52 3.36
N SER A 271 -17.73 8.80 3.41
CA SER A 271 -17.47 9.62 2.21
C SER A 271 -16.03 9.44 1.77
N ARG A 272 -15.82 9.12 0.49
CA ARG A 272 -14.49 8.91 -0.10
C ARG A 272 -14.22 9.86 -1.25
N ASN A 273 -12.96 10.20 -1.45
CA ASN A 273 -12.51 11.07 -2.53
C ASN A 273 -12.75 10.41 -3.89
N GLY A 274 -13.68 10.97 -4.69
CA GLY A 274 -13.98 10.44 -6.02
C GLY A 274 -13.02 10.90 -7.13
N HIS A 275 -12.09 11.84 -6.87
CA HIS A 275 -11.06 12.21 -7.86
C HIS A 275 -9.92 11.19 -7.91
N THR A 276 -9.59 10.55 -6.79
CA THR A 276 -8.46 9.60 -6.73
C THR A 276 -8.66 8.35 -7.59
N PRO A 277 -9.87 7.75 -7.74
CA PRO A 277 -10.09 6.71 -8.74
C PRO A 277 -9.80 7.17 -10.17
N LEU A 278 -10.17 8.40 -10.54
CA LEU A 278 -9.85 8.96 -11.88
C LEU A 278 -8.34 9.09 -12.08
N VAL A 279 -7.61 9.54 -11.05
CA VAL A 279 -6.15 9.65 -11.10
C VAL A 279 -5.51 8.28 -11.29
N LEU A 280 -5.85 7.30 -10.47
CA LEU A 280 -5.30 5.94 -10.58
C LEU A 280 -5.68 5.29 -11.90
N TRP A 281 -6.92 5.44 -12.34
CA TRP A 281 -7.39 4.94 -13.64
C TRP A 281 -6.59 5.53 -14.81
N THR A 282 -6.34 6.84 -14.79
CA THR A 282 -5.53 7.52 -15.81
C THR A 282 -4.11 6.95 -15.85
N ALA A 283 -3.50 6.71 -14.70
CA ALA A 283 -2.17 6.11 -14.62
C ALA A 283 -2.13 4.71 -15.23
N ILE A 284 -3.05 3.82 -14.83
CA ILE A 284 -3.04 2.41 -15.26
C ILE A 284 -3.53 2.22 -16.70
N LYS A 285 -4.42 3.08 -17.21
CA LYS A 285 -4.88 3.02 -18.61
C LYS A 285 -3.96 3.76 -19.57
N GLY A 286 -3.22 4.74 -19.08
CA GLY A 286 -2.23 5.49 -19.86
C GLY A 286 -0.90 4.76 -20.06
N HIS A 287 -0.67 3.62 -19.37
CA HIS A 287 0.57 2.86 -19.44
C HIS A 287 0.27 1.36 -19.60
N THR A 288 1.06 0.72 -20.42
CA THR A 288 1.05 -0.75 -20.56
C THR A 288 1.87 -1.40 -19.44
N PHE A 289 1.79 -2.72 -19.35
CA PHE A 289 2.66 -3.50 -18.46
C PHE A 289 4.15 -3.26 -18.77
N ASP A 290 4.51 -3.22 -20.05
CA ASP A 290 5.89 -2.99 -20.50
C ASP A 290 6.38 -1.56 -20.18
N ASP A 291 5.49 -0.55 -20.19
CA ASP A 291 5.84 0.81 -19.77
C ASP A 291 6.18 0.84 -18.27
N PHE A 292 5.37 0.19 -17.44
CA PHE A 292 5.67 0.06 -16.02
C PHE A 292 6.96 -0.73 -15.78
N LYS A 293 7.16 -1.86 -16.48
CA LYS A 293 8.39 -2.65 -16.37
C LYS A 293 9.61 -1.81 -16.73
N ALA A 294 9.60 -1.13 -17.87
CA ALA A 294 10.71 -0.28 -18.31
C ALA A 294 11.01 0.85 -17.31
N ARG A 295 9.96 1.39 -16.67
CA ARG A 295 10.09 2.42 -15.62
C ARG A 295 10.76 1.85 -14.37
N ILE A 296 10.34 0.66 -13.92
CA ILE A 296 10.93 -0.02 -12.77
C ILE A 296 12.38 -0.41 -13.05
N ASP A 297 12.67 -0.94 -14.23
CA ASP A 297 14.03 -1.30 -14.63
C ASP A 297 14.98 -0.07 -14.60
N ARG A 298 14.50 1.10 -15.05
CA ARG A 298 15.28 2.37 -14.92
C ARG A 298 15.52 2.74 -13.45
N CYS A 299 14.50 2.63 -12.59
CA CYS A 299 14.64 2.94 -11.17
C CYS A 299 15.64 2.00 -10.49
N LEU A 300 15.57 0.70 -10.77
CA LEU A 300 16.50 -0.29 -10.25
C LEU A 300 17.94 -0.03 -10.73
N SER A 301 18.12 0.21 -12.03
CA SER A 301 19.43 0.55 -12.60
C SER A 301 20.02 1.83 -12.01
N MET A 302 19.17 2.85 -11.77
CA MET A 302 19.62 4.09 -11.12
C MET A 302 20.00 3.84 -9.66
N ALA A 303 19.28 3.03 -8.93
CA ALA A 303 19.63 2.66 -7.57
C ALA A 303 20.96 1.90 -7.52
N ASP A 304 21.21 0.97 -8.45
CA ASP A 304 22.50 0.28 -8.59
C ASP A 304 23.63 1.26 -8.92
N TYR A 305 23.38 2.21 -9.83
CA TYR A 305 24.35 3.27 -10.15
C TYR A 305 24.71 4.09 -8.90
N VAL A 306 23.72 4.50 -8.12
CA VAL A 306 23.94 5.29 -6.89
C VAL A 306 24.74 4.49 -5.86
N VAL A 307 24.41 3.21 -5.63
CA VAL A 307 25.18 2.32 -4.75
C VAL A 307 26.65 2.27 -5.18
N ASN A 308 26.90 2.05 -6.47
CA ASN A 308 28.26 1.96 -7.02
C ASN A 308 29.02 3.29 -6.88
N ARG A 309 28.38 4.42 -7.13
CA ARG A 309 29.00 5.76 -6.98
C ARG A 309 29.37 6.06 -5.54
N ILE A 310 28.50 5.71 -4.57
CA ILE A 310 28.78 5.92 -3.15
C ILE A 310 29.94 5.03 -2.70
N ARG A 311 29.95 3.76 -3.13
CA ARG A 311 31.05 2.84 -2.84
C ARG A 311 32.38 3.29 -3.43
N SER A 312 32.39 3.80 -4.67
CA SER A 312 33.57 4.35 -5.34
C SER A 312 34.10 5.61 -4.64
N ALA A 313 33.27 6.32 -3.90
CA ALA A 313 33.67 7.45 -3.05
C ALA A 313 34.16 7.03 -1.67
N GLY A 314 34.30 5.73 -1.38
CA GLY A 314 34.83 5.19 -0.13
C GLY A 314 33.78 5.03 0.98
N TYR A 315 32.50 5.18 0.67
CA TYR A 315 31.42 5.01 1.64
C TYR A 315 30.71 3.68 1.46
N ASN A 316 30.14 3.15 2.55
CA ASN A 316 29.32 1.95 2.47
C ASN A 316 27.93 2.26 1.96
N ALA A 317 27.43 1.46 1.01
CA ALA A 317 26.06 1.57 0.49
C ALA A 317 25.60 0.20 -0.02
N TRP A 318 24.30 -0.07 0.05
CA TRP A 318 23.73 -1.31 -0.45
C TRP A 318 22.23 -1.14 -0.75
N LYS A 319 21.61 -2.12 -1.41
CA LYS A 319 20.18 -2.24 -1.61
C LYS A 319 19.77 -3.71 -1.72
N HIS A 320 18.51 -4.02 -1.50
CA HIS A 320 17.97 -5.33 -1.88
C HIS A 320 17.82 -5.47 -3.39
N LYS A 321 17.82 -6.71 -3.91
CA LYS A 321 17.75 -7.02 -5.35
C LYS A 321 16.62 -6.28 -6.04
N ASN A 322 15.40 -6.41 -5.52
CA ASN A 322 14.18 -5.84 -6.10
C ASN A 322 13.70 -4.55 -5.40
N SER A 323 14.61 -3.80 -4.78
CA SER A 323 14.32 -2.53 -4.12
C SER A 323 14.99 -1.37 -4.83
N ILE A 324 14.30 -0.26 -4.91
CA ILE A 324 14.83 1.03 -5.37
C ILE A 324 15.42 1.86 -4.22
N THR A 325 15.31 1.38 -2.97
CA THR A 325 15.83 2.05 -1.79
C THR A 325 17.31 1.79 -1.64
N VAL A 326 18.13 2.84 -1.71
CA VAL A 326 19.57 2.79 -1.43
C VAL A 326 19.81 3.07 0.03
N VAL A 327 20.45 2.13 0.71
CA VAL A 327 20.76 2.21 2.14
C VAL A 327 22.22 2.67 2.32
N VAL A 328 22.40 3.68 3.15
CA VAL A 328 23.71 4.20 3.55
C VAL A 328 23.76 4.31 5.07
N PRO A 329 24.92 4.04 5.71
CA PRO A 329 25.06 4.30 7.13
C PRO A 329 24.83 5.76 7.46
N ARG A 330 24.20 6.01 8.59
CA ARG A 330 24.08 7.39 9.11
C ARG A 330 25.47 7.91 9.45
N PRO A 331 25.85 9.14 8.98
CA PRO A 331 27.12 9.76 9.32
C PRO A 331 27.29 9.97 10.83
#